data_2e58d47874756af91ac8d06682f44abf
#
_entry.id   2e58d47874756af91ac8d06682f44abf
#
_cell.length_a   1.000
_cell.length_b   1.000
_cell.length_c   1.000
_cell.angle_alpha   90.00
_cell.angle_beta   90.00
_cell.angle_gamma   90.00
#
_symmetry.space_group_name_H-M   'P 1'
#
loop_
_entity.id
_entity.type
_entity.pdbx_description
1 polymer ?
#
loop_
_entity_poly.entity_id
_entity_poly.type
_entity_poly.pdbx_seq_one_letter_code
_entity_poly.pdbx_strand_id
1 'polypeptide(L)'
;MKVLVATEKPFSKVAVDGIQKIVEGAGYTFAKLEKYASPAELLAAVADADALIVRSDKVTKEVVDAAKNLKIVVRAGAGYDNLDLAACSERGIVAMNTPGQNSNAVAELALCMMVYISRNQFTPGTGSELKGKTLGIQAYGNVGRLVASLAKGFGMKIMAFDPFVPAEKMEAEGVEVAKDLNELYSKSNFVSLHIPATEQTKGSIGAALLKEMPKGGCLVNTARKEVINEAELMQVLGEREDLKYITDVAPANYAELKEKYGNRVFATPKKMGAETAEANINAGLAAANQIVDFFTTGNKRFQVNK
;
A
#
# COMPACT_ATOMS: atom_id res chain seq x y z
N MET A 1 -6.90 -2.70 31.17
CA MET A 1 -7.11 -1.91 29.97
C MET A 1 -7.95 -2.70 29.00
N LYS A 2 -8.90 -2.05 28.29
CA LYS A 2 -9.77 -2.67 27.31
C LYS A 2 -9.27 -2.37 25.91
N VAL A 3 -8.97 -3.40 25.13
CA VAL A 3 -8.56 -3.30 23.72
C VAL A 3 -9.76 -3.73 22.86
N LEU A 4 -10.29 -2.79 22.09
CA LEU A 4 -11.40 -3.03 21.16
C LEU A 4 -10.87 -3.25 19.75
N VAL A 5 -11.28 -4.36 19.13
CA VAL A 5 -11.18 -4.56 17.68
C VAL A 5 -12.51 -4.17 17.06
N ALA A 6 -12.55 -3.11 16.26
CA ALA A 6 -13.76 -2.66 15.59
C ALA A 6 -13.58 -2.68 14.08
N THR A 7 -14.40 -3.45 13.36
CA THR A 7 -14.32 -3.55 11.90
C THR A 7 -15.63 -4.02 11.25
N GLU A 8 -16.10 -3.26 10.25
CA GLU A 8 -17.22 -3.65 9.38
C GLU A 8 -16.88 -4.90 8.58
N LYS A 9 -15.62 -4.99 8.09
CA LYS A 9 -15.10 -6.17 7.38
C LYS A 9 -14.26 -7.00 8.33
N PRO A 10 -14.77 -8.12 8.89
CA PRO A 10 -14.10 -8.89 9.91
C PRO A 10 -12.69 -9.33 9.53
N PHE A 11 -11.84 -9.45 10.51
CA PHE A 11 -10.64 -10.27 10.39
C PHE A 11 -11.00 -11.75 10.24
N SER A 12 -10.08 -12.55 9.69
CA SER A 12 -10.21 -13.99 9.73
C SER A 12 -10.22 -14.49 11.20
N LYS A 13 -10.85 -15.64 11.44
CA LYS A 13 -10.85 -16.24 12.78
C LYS A 13 -9.44 -16.39 13.35
N VAL A 14 -8.47 -16.81 12.53
CA VAL A 14 -7.06 -16.96 12.94
C VAL A 14 -6.46 -15.65 13.42
N ALA A 15 -6.76 -14.54 12.72
CA ALA A 15 -6.28 -13.22 13.13
C ALA A 15 -6.92 -12.77 14.44
N VAL A 16 -8.24 -12.95 14.59
CA VAL A 16 -8.99 -12.60 15.83
C VAL A 16 -8.46 -13.40 17.01
N ASP A 17 -8.34 -14.73 16.88
CA ASP A 17 -7.82 -15.60 17.94
C ASP A 17 -6.39 -15.20 18.35
N GLY A 18 -5.55 -14.84 17.36
CA GLY A 18 -4.19 -14.37 17.61
C GLY A 18 -4.13 -13.00 18.31
N ILE A 19 -4.96 -12.04 17.88
CA ILE A 19 -5.08 -10.73 18.53
C ILE A 19 -5.56 -10.92 19.99
N GLN A 20 -6.60 -11.72 20.20
CA GLN A 20 -7.13 -12.00 21.53
C GLN A 20 -6.06 -12.62 22.44
N LYS A 21 -5.34 -13.62 21.94
CA LYS A 21 -4.24 -14.25 22.70
C LYS A 21 -3.15 -13.27 23.13
N ILE A 22 -2.78 -12.32 22.26
CA ILE A 22 -1.77 -11.28 22.54
C ILE A 22 -2.31 -10.33 23.63
N VAL A 23 -3.54 -9.85 23.46
CA VAL A 23 -4.17 -8.88 24.36
C VAL A 23 -4.38 -9.49 25.77
N GLU A 24 -4.98 -10.67 25.84
CA GLU A 24 -5.25 -11.38 27.11
C GLU A 24 -3.96 -11.85 27.77
N GLY A 25 -2.96 -12.29 26.97
CA GLY A 25 -1.63 -12.66 27.47
C GLY A 25 -0.89 -11.52 28.15
N ALA A 26 -1.21 -10.26 27.78
CA ALA A 26 -0.71 -9.07 28.45
C ALA A 26 -1.55 -8.64 29.69
N GLY A 27 -2.58 -9.39 30.04
CA GLY A 27 -3.48 -9.08 31.16
C GLY A 27 -4.53 -8.01 30.83
N TYR A 28 -4.81 -7.77 29.53
CA TYR A 28 -5.81 -6.80 29.11
C TYR A 28 -7.12 -7.48 28.70
N THR A 29 -8.21 -6.73 28.75
CA THR A 29 -9.53 -7.22 28.33
C THR A 29 -9.66 -7.06 26.81
N PHE A 30 -9.93 -8.16 26.11
CA PHE A 30 -10.25 -8.17 24.70
C PHE A 30 -11.74 -7.89 24.47
N ALA A 31 -12.06 -7.00 23.54
CA ALA A 31 -13.42 -6.74 23.08
C ALA A 31 -13.46 -6.67 21.55
N LYS A 32 -14.60 -7.05 20.97
CA LYS A 32 -14.76 -7.11 19.53
C LYS A 32 -16.11 -6.56 19.10
N LEU A 33 -16.10 -5.71 18.06
CA LEU A 33 -17.26 -5.24 17.32
C LEU A 33 -17.03 -5.53 15.83
N GLU A 34 -17.77 -6.47 15.28
CA GLU A 34 -17.65 -6.85 13.86
C GLU A 34 -18.99 -6.71 13.14
N LYS A 35 -18.92 -6.42 11.82
CA LYS A 35 -20.11 -6.36 10.95
C LYS A 35 -21.17 -5.35 11.43
N TYR A 36 -20.75 -4.31 12.13
CA TYR A 36 -21.69 -3.29 12.56
C TYR A 36 -22.28 -2.54 11.36
N ALA A 37 -23.54 -2.17 11.48
CA ALA A 37 -24.32 -1.59 10.37
C ALA A 37 -24.44 -0.08 10.45
N SER A 38 -24.13 0.51 11.62
CA SER A 38 -24.27 1.94 11.85
C SER A 38 -23.08 2.56 12.59
N PRO A 39 -22.74 3.83 12.32
CA PRO A 39 -21.75 4.55 13.11
C PRO A 39 -22.06 4.59 14.61
N ALA A 40 -23.34 4.59 15.00
CA ALA A 40 -23.76 4.63 16.40
C ALA A 40 -23.26 3.42 17.20
N GLU A 41 -23.18 2.24 16.59
CA GLU A 41 -22.65 1.05 17.23
C GLU A 41 -21.16 1.21 17.55
N LEU A 42 -20.39 1.79 16.63
CA LEU A 42 -18.96 2.08 16.86
C LEU A 42 -18.79 3.12 17.97
N LEU A 43 -19.59 4.21 17.95
CA LEU A 43 -19.54 5.24 18.99
C LEU A 43 -19.86 4.68 20.38
N ALA A 44 -20.84 3.78 20.49
CA ALA A 44 -21.16 3.11 21.75
C ALA A 44 -20.03 2.17 22.21
N ALA A 45 -19.44 1.41 21.28
CA ALA A 45 -18.40 0.40 21.61
C ALA A 45 -17.07 1.04 22.01
N VAL A 46 -16.70 2.20 21.48
CA VAL A 46 -15.43 2.88 21.81
C VAL A 46 -15.47 3.65 23.12
N ALA A 47 -16.66 3.88 23.69
CA ALA A 47 -16.85 4.81 24.81
C ALA A 47 -15.97 4.49 26.05
N ASP A 48 -15.74 3.23 26.32
CA ASP A 48 -14.95 2.71 27.46
C ASP A 48 -13.65 2.01 27.03
N ALA A 49 -13.27 2.07 25.75
CA ALA A 49 -12.06 1.43 25.25
C ALA A 49 -10.81 2.26 25.57
N ASP A 50 -9.73 1.62 26.04
CA ASP A 50 -8.42 2.22 26.23
C ASP A 50 -7.57 2.20 24.95
N ALA A 51 -7.78 1.18 24.10
CA ALA A 51 -7.12 1.03 22.80
C ALA A 51 -8.09 0.55 21.73
N LEU A 52 -7.86 0.98 20.49
CA LEU A 52 -8.70 0.63 19.34
C LEU A 52 -7.85 0.08 18.19
N ILE A 53 -8.26 -1.07 17.65
CA ILE A 53 -7.74 -1.62 16.39
C ILE A 53 -8.83 -1.50 15.33
N VAL A 54 -8.49 -0.89 14.18
CA VAL A 54 -9.37 -0.78 13.02
C VAL A 54 -8.68 -1.29 11.76
N ARG A 55 -9.44 -1.64 10.73
CA ARG A 55 -8.94 -1.93 9.38
C ARG A 55 -9.15 -0.73 8.46
N SER A 56 -10.24 -0.70 7.73
CA SER A 56 -10.65 0.40 6.83
C SER A 56 -11.73 1.30 7.42
N ASP A 57 -12.13 1.03 8.64
CA ASP A 57 -13.15 1.77 9.37
C ASP A 57 -12.66 3.19 9.65
N LYS A 58 -13.54 4.16 9.49
CA LYS A 58 -13.19 5.57 9.68
C LYS A 58 -13.17 5.93 11.18
N VAL A 59 -12.05 6.41 11.64
CA VAL A 59 -11.89 6.99 12.98
C VAL A 59 -11.99 8.51 12.82
N THR A 60 -13.21 9.01 12.80
CA THR A 60 -13.54 10.44 12.67
C THR A 60 -13.39 11.15 14.00
N LYS A 61 -13.48 12.50 13.98
CA LYS A 61 -13.52 13.31 15.20
C LYS A 61 -14.63 12.84 16.15
N GLU A 62 -15.80 12.47 15.62
CA GLU A 62 -16.93 11.97 16.44
C GLU A 62 -16.55 10.68 17.19
N VAL A 63 -15.87 9.74 16.53
CA VAL A 63 -15.37 8.50 17.16
C VAL A 63 -14.34 8.83 18.25
N VAL A 64 -13.41 9.74 17.94
CA VAL A 64 -12.40 10.22 18.89
C VAL A 64 -13.07 10.87 20.10
N ASP A 65 -14.10 11.72 19.90
CA ASP A 65 -14.81 12.42 20.99
C ASP A 65 -15.63 11.46 21.86
N ALA A 66 -16.22 10.40 21.27
CA ALA A 66 -16.94 9.36 22.00
C ALA A 66 -16.03 8.50 22.87
N ALA A 67 -14.80 8.26 22.44
CA ALA A 67 -13.81 7.36 23.08
C ALA A 67 -13.15 8.04 24.30
N LYS A 68 -13.83 8.06 25.45
CA LYS A 68 -13.39 8.84 26.64
C LYS A 68 -12.07 8.41 27.22
N ASN A 69 -11.76 7.10 27.17
CA ASN A 69 -10.57 6.51 27.80
C ASN A 69 -9.44 6.24 26.79
N LEU A 70 -9.67 6.45 25.49
CA LEU A 70 -8.76 6.04 24.43
C LEU A 70 -7.38 6.70 24.56
N LYS A 71 -6.33 5.89 24.54
CA LYS A 71 -4.91 6.30 24.59
C LYS A 71 -4.21 6.05 23.24
N ILE A 72 -4.65 5.02 22.53
CA ILE A 72 -4.02 4.60 21.28
C ILE A 72 -5.06 4.05 20.32
N VAL A 73 -4.93 4.41 19.05
CA VAL A 73 -5.60 3.75 17.93
C VAL A 73 -4.56 3.21 16.95
N VAL A 74 -4.72 1.95 16.54
CA VAL A 74 -3.83 1.34 15.55
C VAL A 74 -4.63 0.90 14.33
N ARG A 75 -4.27 1.45 13.17
CA ARG A 75 -4.78 0.95 11.89
C ARG A 75 -3.99 -0.29 11.49
N ALA A 76 -4.65 -1.44 11.40
CA ALA A 76 -4.06 -2.69 10.92
C ALA A 76 -3.83 -2.63 9.40
N GLY A 77 -2.70 -2.09 8.99
CA GLY A 77 -2.26 -1.91 7.61
C GLY A 77 -1.36 -0.68 7.43
N ALA A 78 -0.85 -0.45 6.21
CA ALA A 78 0.15 0.57 5.92
C ALA A 78 -0.42 1.98 5.74
N GLY A 79 -1.51 2.14 4.95
CA GLY A 79 -2.19 3.45 4.80
C GLY A 79 -2.96 3.81 6.07
N TYR A 80 -3.17 5.08 6.33
CA TYR A 80 -3.89 5.57 7.52
C TYR A 80 -4.82 6.76 7.21
N ASP A 81 -5.22 6.86 5.95
CA ASP A 81 -6.11 7.93 5.45
C ASP A 81 -7.52 7.90 6.09
N ASN A 82 -7.84 6.81 6.79
CA ASN A 82 -9.08 6.62 7.52
C ASN A 82 -9.03 7.08 8.99
N LEU A 83 -7.89 7.60 9.46
CA LEU A 83 -7.73 8.14 10.82
C LEU A 83 -7.73 9.67 10.78
N ASP A 84 -8.55 10.31 11.61
CA ASP A 84 -8.47 11.74 11.87
C ASP A 84 -7.30 12.03 12.82
N LEU A 85 -6.12 12.28 12.22
CA LEU A 85 -4.88 12.50 12.98
C LEU A 85 -4.93 13.77 13.80
N ALA A 86 -5.60 14.82 13.32
CA ALA A 86 -5.73 16.09 14.03
C ALA A 86 -6.54 15.89 15.32
N ALA A 87 -7.72 15.26 15.20
CA ALA A 87 -8.55 14.95 16.35
C ALA A 87 -7.84 14.05 17.38
N CYS A 88 -7.06 13.05 16.90
CA CYS A 88 -6.25 12.22 17.79
C CYS A 88 -5.20 13.06 18.54
N SER A 89 -4.49 13.96 17.83
CA SER A 89 -3.44 14.81 18.44
C SER A 89 -4.03 15.79 19.45
N GLU A 90 -5.17 16.44 19.14
CA GLU A 90 -5.88 17.36 20.06
C GLU A 90 -6.22 16.69 21.40
N ARG A 91 -6.52 15.38 21.38
CA ARG A 91 -6.84 14.60 22.57
C ARG A 91 -5.66 13.81 23.18
N GLY A 92 -4.47 13.99 22.64
CA GLY A 92 -3.28 13.26 23.10
C GLY A 92 -3.35 11.73 22.85
N ILE A 93 -4.18 11.29 21.89
CA ILE A 93 -4.30 9.90 21.49
C ILE A 93 -3.22 9.58 20.47
N VAL A 94 -2.46 8.51 20.71
CA VAL A 94 -1.44 8.04 19.78
C VAL A 94 -2.11 7.30 18.63
N ALA A 95 -1.91 7.75 17.40
CA ALA A 95 -2.35 7.04 16.21
C ALA A 95 -1.17 6.32 15.57
N MET A 96 -1.31 5.02 15.32
CA MET A 96 -0.29 4.19 14.68
C MET A 96 -0.85 3.42 13.48
N ASN A 97 0.05 2.96 12.63
CA ASN A 97 -0.23 2.00 11.56
C ASN A 97 0.68 0.78 11.67
N THR A 98 0.48 -0.23 10.82
CA THR A 98 1.33 -1.42 10.77
C THR A 98 2.07 -1.51 9.43
N PRO A 99 3.14 -0.71 9.24
CA PRO A 99 3.88 -0.69 7.98
C PRO A 99 4.59 -2.02 7.74
N GLY A 100 4.68 -2.41 6.47
CA GLY A 100 5.42 -3.62 6.06
C GLY A 100 4.62 -4.91 6.12
N GLN A 101 3.55 -5.01 6.90
CA GLN A 101 2.82 -6.27 7.15
C GLN A 101 2.10 -6.84 5.90
N ASN A 102 1.75 -5.99 4.96
CA ASN A 102 1.12 -6.36 3.70
C ASN A 102 2.07 -6.21 2.48
N SER A 103 3.33 -5.91 2.71
CA SER A 103 4.24 -5.54 1.62
C SER A 103 4.53 -6.69 0.67
N ASN A 104 4.61 -7.92 1.19
CA ASN A 104 4.84 -9.10 0.36
C ASN A 104 3.67 -9.36 -0.60
N ALA A 105 2.44 -9.26 -0.10
CA ALA A 105 1.25 -9.43 -0.93
C ALA A 105 1.20 -8.42 -2.10
N VAL A 106 1.53 -7.14 -1.82
CA VAL A 106 1.60 -6.11 -2.86
C VAL A 106 2.72 -6.40 -3.86
N ALA A 107 3.89 -6.87 -3.38
CA ALA A 107 5.02 -7.20 -4.23
C ALA A 107 4.72 -8.37 -5.18
N GLU A 108 4.09 -9.42 -4.68
CA GLU A 108 3.63 -10.56 -5.49
C GLU A 108 2.61 -10.13 -6.54
N LEU A 109 1.63 -9.30 -6.17
CA LEU A 109 0.68 -8.76 -7.12
C LEU A 109 1.37 -7.94 -8.22
N ALA A 110 2.33 -7.07 -7.88
CA ALA A 110 3.06 -6.28 -8.86
C ALA A 110 3.78 -7.17 -9.88
N LEU A 111 4.44 -8.23 -9.44
CA LEU A 111 5.10 -9.21 -10.33
C LEU A 111 4.08 -9.98 -11.18
N CYS A 112 2.98 -10.43 -10.57
CA CYS A 112 1.88 -11.09 -11.29
C CYS A 112 1.33 -10.17 -12.41
N MET A 113 1.12 -8.90 -12.13
CA MET A 113 0.66 -7.90 -13.08
C MET A 113 1.67 -7.71 -14.23
N MET A 114 2.97 -7.68 -13.94
CA MET A 114 4.01 -7.63 -14.97
C MET A 114 3.98 -8.86 -15.89
N VAL A 115 3.81 -10.06 -15.35
CA VAL A 115 3.64 -11.29 -16.14
C VAL A 115 2.37 -11.21 -16.97
N TYR A 116 1.26 -10.85 -16.37
CA TYR A 116 -0.06 -10.77 -17.02
C TYR A 116 -0.06 -9.83 -18.23
N ILE A 117 0.46 -8.60 -18.07
CA ILE A 117 0.51 -7.63 -19.16
C ILE A 117 1.53 -8.03 -20.24
N SER A 118 2.64 -8.68 -19.87
CA SER A 118 3.64 -9.19 -20.81
C SER A 118 3.11 -10.34 -21.65
N ARG A 119 2.13 -11.09 -21.17
CA ARG A 119 1.47 -12.21 -21.84
C ARG A 119 0.13 -11.79 -22.45
N ASN A 120 -0.02 -10.50 -22.84
CA ASN A 120 -1.21 -9.92 -23.48
C ASN A 120 -2.49 -10.16 -22.69
N GLN A 121 -2.44 -10.09 -21.35
CA GLN A 121 -3.59 -10.38 -20.47
C GLN A 121 -4.16 -11.80 -20.69
N PHE A 122 -3.28 -12.76 -21.05
CA PHE A 122 -3.60 -14.15 -21.39
C PHE A 122 -4.56 -14.30 -22.58
N THR A 123 -4.69 -13.27 -23.43
CA THR A 123 -5.36 -13.39 -24.72
C THR A 123 -4.42 -13.99 -25.76
N PRO A 124 -4.94 -14.70 -26.80
CA PRO A 124 -4.12 -15.26 -27.87
C PRO A 124 -3.20 -14.22 -28.51
N GLY A 125 -1.96 -14.61 -28.78
CA GLY A 125 -0.94 -13.76 -29.41
C GLY A 125 0.43 -13.94 -28.77
N THR A 126 1.48 -13.43 -29.45
CA THR A 126 2.83 -13.51 -28.97
C THR A 126 3.08 -12.51 -27.86
N GLY A 127 3.39 -13.00 -26.66
CA GLY A 127 3.80 -12.21 -25.53
C GLY A 127 5.31 -11.99 -25.44
N SER A 128 5.76 -11.49 -24.30
CA SER A 128 7.19 -11.29 -24.00
C SER A 128 7.54 -11.83 -22.62
N GLU A 129 8.83 -12.05 -22.37
CA GLU A 129 9.36 -12.50 -21.10
C GLU A 129 9.84 -11.31 -20.25
N LEU A 130 9.96 -11.51 -18.93
CA LEU A 130 10.56 -10.54 -18.01
C LEU A 130 12.08 -10.69 -17.96
N LYS A 131 12.61 -11.89 -18.16
CA LYS A 131 14.02 -12.21 -18.08
C LYS A 131 14.88 -11.28 -18.93
N GLY A 132 15.97 -10.76 -18.33
CA GLY A 132 16.92 -9.87 -19.00
C GLY A 132 16.45 -8.41 -19.13
N LYS A 133 15.19 -8.12 -18.83
CA LYS A 133 14.67 -6.74 -18.84
C LYS A 133 15.00 -5.99 -17.55
N THR A 134 15.05 -4.67 -17.63
CA THR A 134 15.27 -3.80 -16.48
C THR A 134 13.94 -3.42 -15.84
N LEU A 135 13.85 -3.62 -14.52
CA LEU A 135 12.79 -3.10 -13.67
C LEU A 135 13.28 -1.87 -12.90
N GLY A 136 12.71 -0.72 -13.20
CA GLY A 136 12.86 0.49 -12.41
C GLY A 136 11.89 0.50 -11.23
N ILE A 137 12.38 0.78 -10.05
CA ILE A 137 11.60 0.85 -8.81
C ILE A 137 11.63 2.28 -8.31
N GLN A 138 10.50 2.96 -8.35
CA GLN A 138 10.35 4.30 -7.77
C GLN A 138 9.85 4.20 -6.34
N ALA A 139 10.70 4.54 -5.40
CA ALA A 139 10.68 4.33 -3.95
C ALA A 139 11.08 2.91 -3.52
N TYR A 140 12.19 2.84 -2.78
CA TYR A 140 12.82 1.59 -2.33
C TYR A 140 12.53 1.31 -0.84
N GLY A 141 11.24 1.49 -0.46
CA GLY A 141 10.72 1.15 0.87
C GLY A 141 10.38 -0.35 1.02
N ASN A 142 9.48 -0.67 1.95
CA ASN A 142 9.10 -2.07 2.26
C ASN A 142 8.61 -2.86 1.03
N VAL A 143 7.76 -2.26 0.19
CA VAL A 143 7.23 -2.93 -1.01
C VAL A 143 8.28 -2.97 -2.10
N GLY A 144 8.95 -1.84 -2.40
CA GLY A 144 9.95 -1.75 -3.46
C GLY A 144 11.09 -2.77 -3.31
N ARG A 145 11.58 -2.96 -2.07
CA ARG A 145 12.61 -3.96 -1.75
C ARG A 145 12.15 -5.39 -2.01
N LEU A 146 10.91 -5.73 -1.66
CA LEU A 146 10.36 -7.06 -1.91
C LEU A 146 10.12 -7.29 -3.42
N VAL A 147 9.62 -6.28 -4.13
CA VAL A 147 9.50 -6.33 -5.60
C VAL A 147 10.87 -6.56 -6.25
N ALA A 148 11.91 -5.85 -5.80
CA ALA A 148 13.28 -6.07 -6.27
C ALA A 148 13.74 -7.51 -6.05
N SER A 149 13.55 -8.02 -4.83
CA SER A 149 13.92 -9.38 -4.45
C SER A 149 13.22 -10.43 -5.31
N LEU A 150 11.91 -10.33 -5.49
CA LEU A 150 11.12 -11.25 -6.31
C LEU A 150 11.49 -11.16 -7.80
N ALA A 151 11.67 -9.95 -8.33
CA ALA A 151 12.00 -9.72 -9.74
C ALA A 151 13.39 -10.29 -10.12
N LYS A 152 14.33 -10.34 -9.20
CA LYS A 152 15.62 -11.05 -9.40
C LYS A 152 15.42 -12.53 -9.68
N GLY A 153 14.44 -13.18 -9.03
CA GLY A 153 14.07 -14.56 -9.32
C GLY A 153 13.55 -14.78 -10.74
N PHE A 154 13.01 -13.74 -11.39
CA PHE A 154 12.63 -13.73 -12.80
C PHE A 154 13.81 -13.42 -13.74
N GLY A 155 15.01 -13.21 -13.22
CA GLY A 155 16.19 -12.84 -14.01
C GLY A 155 16.14 -11.41 -14.55
N MET A 156 15.41 -10.51 -13.89
CA MET A 156 15.38 -9.09 -14.24
C MET A 156 16.61 -8.35 -13.67
N LYS A 157 17.03 -7.30 -14.36
CA LYS A 157 17.95 -6.29 -13.83
C LYS A 157 17.16 -5.29 -13.00
N ILE A 158 17.66 -4.91 -11.84
CA ILE A 158 16.95 -4.02 -10.93
C ILE A 158 17.65 -2.67 -10.84
N MET A 159 16.91 -1.61 -11.11
CA MET A 159 17.33 -0.23 -10.89
C MET A 159 16.33 0.43 -9.93
N ALA A 160 16.77 1.31 -9.03
CA ALA A 160 15.87 1.99 -8.12
C ALA A 160 16.23 3.48 -7.96
N PHE A 161 15.22 4.28 -7.63
CA PHE A 161 15.39 5.65 -7.20
C PHE A 161 14.55 5.89 -5.93
N ASP A 162 15.22 6.30 -4.86
CA ASP A 162 14.59 6.74 -3.61
C ASP A 162 15.46 7.80 -2.94
N PRO A 163 14.98 9.06 -2.80
CA PRO A 163 15.79 10.13 -2.19
C PRO A 163 15.97 9.98 -0.68
N PHE A 164 15.27 9.04 -0.04
CA PHE A 164 15.30 8.83 1.42
C PHE A 164 16.08 7.58 1.82
N VAL A 165 16.47 6.74 0.86
CA VAL A 165 17.24 5.52 1.10
C VAL A 165 18.68 5.75 0.61
N PRO A 166 19.70 5.60 1.47
CA PRO A 166 21.10 5.71 1.05
C PRO A 166 21.44 4.76 -0.10
N ALA A 167 22.18 5.25 -1.09
CA ALA A 167 22.57 4.49 -2.28
C ALA A 167 23.27 3.18 -1.91
N GLU A 168 24.18 3.22 -0.93
CA GLU A 168 24.97 2.08 -0.48
C GLU A 168 24.09 0.93 0.04
N LYS A 169 22.91 1.25 0.58
CA LYS A 169 21.94 0.21 1.02
C LYS A 169 21.30 -0.50 -0.17
N MET A 170 20.97 0.23 -1.22
CA MET A 170 20.39 -0.34 -2.44
C MET A 170 21.46 -1.17 -3.18
N GLU A 171 22.67 -0.64 -3.30
CA GLU A 171 23.81 -1.31 -3.94
C GLU A 171 24.20 -2.61 -3.21
N ALA A 172 24.22 -2.60 -1.87
CA ALA A 172 24.48 -3.79 -1.07
C ALA A 172 23.44 -4.91 -1.29
N GLU A 173 22.25 -4.56 -1.72
CA GLU A 173 21.21 -5.50 -2.13
C GLU A 173 21.27 -5.85 -3.63
N GLY A 174 22.32 -5.42 -4.35
CA GLY A 174 22.53 -5.68 -5.78
C GLY A 174 21.49 -4.97 -6.66
N VAL A 175 21.20 -3.72 -6.34
CA VAL A 175 20.32 -2.82 -7.09
C VAL A 175 21.15 -1.68 -7.65
N GLU A 176 21.01 -1.40 -8.94
CA GLU A 176 21.59 -0.21 -9.57
C GLU A 176 20.83 1.03 -9.12
N VAL A 177 21.53 2.07 -8.69
CA VAL A 177 20.90 3.31 -8.19
C VAL A 177 20.84 4.33 -9.32
N ALA A 178 19.62 4.74 -9.68
CA ALA A 178 19.42 5.81 -10.65
C ALA A 178 19.73 7.17 -9.99
N LYS A 179 20.41 8.06 -10.72
CA LYS A 179 20.74 9.41 -10.25
C LYS A 179 19.51 10.31 -10.11
N ASP A 180 18.52 10.08 -10.97
CA ASP A 180 17.26 10.84 -11.04
C ASP A 180 16.15 9.99 -11.68
N LEU A 181 14.93 10.53 -11.73
CA LEU A 181 13.78 9.84 -12.33
C LEU A 181 13.94 9.70 -13.86
N ASN A 182 14.57 10.63 -14.54
CA ASN A 182 14.75 10.54 -16.00
C ASN A 182 15.62 9.32 -16.33
N GLU A 183 16.70 9.11 -15.60
CA GLU A 183 17.52 7.92 -15.76
C GLU A 183 16.76 6.64 -15.44
N LEU A 184 15.98 6.63 -14.34
CA LEU A 184 15.16 5.48 -13.96
C LEU A 184 14.22 5.10 -15.11
N TYR A 185 13.46 6.07 -15.64
CA TYR A 185 12.47 5.80 -16.68
C TYR A 185 13.10 5.45 -18.03
N SER A 186 14.16 6.16 -18.44
CA SER A 186 14.81 5.94 -19.76
C SER A 186 15.54 4.60 -19.86
N LYS A 187 15.96 4.00 -18.73
CA LYS A 187 16.67 2.71 -18.72
C LYS A 187 15.76 1.52 -18.36
N SER A 188 14.49 1.74 -18.00
CA SER A 188 13.63 0.69 -17.46
C SER A 188 12.55 0.25 -18.45
N ASN A 189 12.50 -1.07 -18.73
CA ASN A 189 11.41 -1.67 -19.51
C ASN A 189 10.10 -1.71 -18.72
N PHE A 190 10.19 -1.84 -17.41
CA PHE A 190 9.09 -1.74 -16.46
C PHE A 190 9.44 -0.70 -15.40
N VAL A 191 8.50 0.17 -15.05
CA VAL A 191 8.64 1.03 -13.88
C VAL A 191 7.52 0.71 -12.90
N SER A 192 7.89 0.33 -11.68
CA SER A 192 6.95 0.01 -10.61
C SER A 192 6.93 1.10 -9.55
N LEU A 193 5.74 1.62 -9.27
CA LEU A 193 5.54 2.74 -8.36
C LEU A 193 5.19 2.26 -6.95
N HIS A 194 5.94 2.77 -5.96
CA HIS A 194 5.72 2.49 -4.52
C HIS A 194 5.76 3.77 -3.67
N ILE A 195 5.60 4.92 -4.33
CA ILE A 195 5.57 6.25 -3.69
C ILE A 195 4.23 6.53 -3.00
N PRO A 196 4.21 7.23 -1.85
CA PRO A 196 2.99 7.74 -1.25
C PRO A 196 2.40 8.89 -2.09
N ALA A 197 1.11 9.17 -1.91
CA ALA A 197 0.49 10.38 -2.44
C ALA A 197 0.70 11.52 -1.43
N THR A 198 1.59 12.45 -1.78
CA THR A 198 1.88 13.68 -1.03
C THR A 198 1.69 14.87 -1.96
N GLU A 199 1.77 16.08 -1.44
CA GLU A 199 1.69 17.29 -2.28
C GLU A 199 2.79 17.32 -3.36
N GLN A 200 3.96 16.71 -3.10
CA GLN A 200 5.07 16.64 -4.06
C GLN A 200 4.91 15.50 -5.09
N THR A 201 4.18 14.44 -4.74
CA THR A 201 4.05 13.26 -5.61
C THR A 201 2.73 13.16 -6.35
N LYS A 202 1.71 13.93 -5.96
CA LYS A 202 0.44 14.02 -6.71
C LYS A 202 0.69 14.53 -8.12
N GLY A 203 0.21 13.78 -9.11
CA GLY A 203 0.35 14.11 -10.53
C GLY A 203 1.81 14.17 -11.04
N SER A 204 2.78 13.68 -10.26
CA SER A 204 4.20 13.76 -10.65
C SER A 204 4.57 12.79 -11.77
N ILE A 205 3.77 11.77 -12.00
CA ILE A 205 4.01 10.78 -13.07
C ILE A 205 3.18 11.18 -14.28
N GLY A 206 3.83 11.82 -15.24
CA GLY A 206 3.20 12.38 -16.42
C GLY A 206 4.02 12.18 -17.69
N ALA A 207 3.72 12.98 -18.71
CA ALA A 207 4.27 12.84 -20.06
C ALA A 207 5.80 12.93 -20.10
N ALA A 208 6.39 13.82 -19.31
CA ALA A 208 7.84 13.99 -19.28
C ALA A 208 8.61 12.70 -18.95
N LEU A 209 8.12 11.93 -17.97
CA LEU A 209 8.73 10.66 -17.59
C LEU A 209 8.30 9.51 -18.51
N LEU A 210 7.02 9.43 -18.85
CA LEU A 210 6.48 8.31 -19.63
C LEU A 210 7.05 8.25 -21.06
N LYS A 211 7.34 9.40 -21.67
CA LYS A 211 7.95 9.47 -23.01
C LYS A 211 9.39 8.96 -23.03
N GLU A 212 10.12 9.07 -21.93
CA GLU A 212 11.49 8.56 -21.80
C GLU A 212 11.58 7.02 -21.78
N MET A 213 10.49 6.32 -21.43
CA MET A 213 10.53 4.87 -21.33
C MET A 213 10.90 4.20 -22.67
N PRO A 214 11.73 3.12 -22.64
CA PRO A 214 12.09 2.36 -23.84
C PRO A 214 10.86 1.85 -24.61
N LYS A 215 11.05 1.49 -25.87
CA LYS A 215 10.00 0.89 -26.69
C LYS A 215 9.42 -0.36 -26.00
N GLY A 216 8.10 -0.44 -25.93
CA GLY A 216 7.38 -1.51 -25.24
C GLY A 216 7.36 -1.37 -23.71
N GLY A 217 7.72 -0.20 -23.19
CA GLY A 217 7.72 0.10 -21.77
C GLY A 217 6.38 -0.12 -21.09
N CYS A 218 6.41 -0.44 -19.80
CA CYS A 218 5.20 -0.68 -19.00
C CYS A 218 5.29 0.01 -17.64
N LEU A 219 4.32 0.89 -17.35
CA LEU A 219 4.14 1.47 -16.03
C LEU A 219 3.26 0.57 -15.17
N VAL A 220 3.72 0.24 -13.96
CA VAL A 220 3.02 -0.60 -12.98
C VAL A 220 2.72 0.25 -11.74
N ASN A 221 1.44 0.42 -11.40
CA ASN A 221 1.05 1.22 -10.25
C ASN A 221 0.25 0.40 -9.23
N THR A 222 0.90 -0.02 -8.16
CA THR A 222 0.26 -0.63 -6.98
C THR A 222 0.25 0.32 -5.77
N ALA A 223 0.62 1.59 -5.98
CA ALA A 223 0.75 2.60 -4.92
C ALA A 223 -0.54 3.40 -4.70
N ARG A 224 -0.69 4.51 -5.44
CA ARG A 224 -1.83 5.43 -5.36
C ARG A 224 -2.18 5.95 -6.76
N LYS A 225 -3.47 6.13 -7.06
CA LYS A 225 -3.90 6.70 -8.34
C LYS A 225 -3.52 8.18 -8.47
N GLU A 226 -3.52 8.88 -7.36
CA GLU A 226 -3.25 10.32 -7.27
C GLU A 226 -1.85 10.71 -7.71
N VAL A 227 -0.89 9.77 -7.76
CA VAL A 227 0.47 10.07 -8.23
C VAL A 227 0.56 10.22 -9.75
N ILE A 228 -0.46 9.71 -10.48
CA ILE A 228 -0.52 9.76 -11.93
C ILE A 228 -1.20 11.06 -12.39
N ASN A 229 -0.60 11.74 -13.37
CA ASN A 229 -1.30 12.73 -14.18
C ASN A 229 -2.13 12.00 -15.24
N GLU A 230 -3.42 11.78 -14.95
CA GLU A 230 -4.31 10.94 -15.78
C GLU A 230 -4.49 11.50 -17.20
N ALA A 231 -4.52 12.83 -17.36
CA ALA A 231 -4.65 13.47 -18.67
C ALA A 231 -3.40 13.24 -19.53
N GLU A 232 -2.22 13.43 -18.93
CA GLU A 232 -0.95 13.20 -19.63
C GLU A 232 -0.70 11.70 -19.91
N LEU A 233 -1.10 10.80 -18.99
CA LEU A 233 -1.07 9.36 -19.25
C LEU A 233 -1.90 9.00 -20.48
N MET A 234 -3.12 9.53 -20.58
CA MET A 234 -4.00 9.30 -21.72
C MET A 234 -3.38 9.83 -23.02
N GLN A 235 -2.82 11.03 -23.00
CA GLN A 235 -2.14 11.62 -24.14
C GLN A 235 -0.97 10.72 -24.61
N VAL A 236 -0.09 10.32 -23.69
CA VAL A 236 1.10 9.52 -24.03
C VAL A 236 0.72 8.13 -24.54
N LEU A 237 -0.31 7.48 -24.00
CA LEU A 237 -0.83 6.21 -24.52
C LEU A 237 -1.39 6.37 -25.95
N GLY A 238 -1.90 7.54 -26.31
CA GLY A 238 -2.33 7.86 -27.67
C GLY A 238 -1.16 8.08 -28.64
N GLU A 239 -0.09 8.71 -28.19
CA GLU A 239 1.13 8.97 -28.97
C GLU A 239 2.05 7.75 -29.08
N ARG A 240 2.09 6.91 -28.02
CA ARG A 240 2.97 5.75 -27.87
C ARG A 240 2.14 4.46 -27.87
N GLU A 241 1.90 3.89 -29.05
CA GLU A 241 1.13 2.65 -29.23
C GLU A 241 1.77 1.40 -28.59
N ASP A 242 3.05 1.50 -28.26
CA ASP A 242 3.86 0.45 -27.63
C ASP A 242 3.82 0.49 -26.10
N LEU A 243 3.46 1.65 -25.50
CA LEU A 243 3.46 1.82 -24.06
C LEU A 243 2.27 1.11 -23.40
N LYS A 244 2.49 0.55 -22.21
CA LYS A 244 1.47 -0.18 -21.44
C LYS A 244 1.32 0.42 -20.05
N TYR A 245 0.12 0.32 -19.49
CA TYR A 245 -0.19 0.73 -18.12
C TYR A 245 -0.99 -0.35 -17.39
N ILE A 246 -0.52 -0.78 -16.24
CA ILE A 246 -1.23 -1.75 -15.39
C ILE A 246 -1.27 -1.27 -13.94
N THR A 247 -2.44 -1.38 -13.30
CA THR A 247 -2.64 -0.79 -11.97
C THR A 247 -3.57 -1.59 -11.07
N ASP A 248 -3.30 -1.56 -9.76
CA ASP A 248 -4.20 -2.03 -8.70
C ASP A 248 -5.10 -0.90 -8.15
N VAL A 249 -4.92 0.31 -8.66
CA VAL A 249 -5.65 1.51 -8.23
C VAL A 249 -6.18 2.24 -9.47
N ALA A 250 -7.34 1.80 -9.95
CA ALA A 250 -7.94 2.32 -11.18
C ALA A 250 -8.04 3.85 -11.17
N PRO A 251 -7.56 4.52 -12.24
CA PRO A 251 -7.75 5.96 -12.43
C PRO A 251 -9.22 6.27 -12.68
N ALA A 252 -9.61 7.54 -12.52
CA ALA A 252 -11.00 7.94 -12.66
C ALA A 252 -11.53 7.71 -14.10
N ASN A 253 -10.66 7.87 -15.09
CA ASN A 253 -10.96 7.70 -16.51
C ASN A 253 -10.67 6.28 -17.04
N TYR A 254 -10.59 5.26 -16.17
CA TYR A 254 -10.20 3.89 -16.56
C TYR A 254 -11.07 3.29 -17.67
N ALA A 255 -12.39 3.53 -17.63
CA ALA A 255 -13.30 3.02 -18.67
C ALA A 255 -12.92 3.54 -20.05
N GLU A 256 -12.64 4.84 -20.18
CA GLU A 256 -12.20 5.45 -21.42
C GLU A 256 -10.81 4.94 -21.85
N LEU A 257 -9.88 4.81 -20.92
CA LEU A 257 -8.55 4.22 -21.20
C LEU A 257 -8.68 2.79 -21.75
N LYS A 258 -9.54 1.98 -21.13
CA LYS A 258 -9.73 0.58 -21.55
C LYS A 258 -10.39 0.47 -22.93
N GLU A 259 -11.37 1.32 -23.19
CA GLU A 259 -12.03 1.38 -24.51
C GLU A 259 -11.05 1.78 -25.62
N LYS A 260 -10.27 2.84 -25.40
CA LYS A 260 -9.32 3.36 -26.41
C LYS A 260 -8.10 2.47 -26.63
N TYR A 261 -7.55 1.88 -25.57
CA TYR A 261 -6.23 1.24 -25.61
C TYR A 261 -6.24 -0.27 -25.38
N GLY A 262 -7.39 -0.84 -25.11
CA GLY A 262 -7.61 -2.29 -25.08
C GLY A 262 -6.65 -3.02 -24.12
N ASN A 263 -5.91 -4.00 -24.65
CA ASN A 263 -5.00 -4.84 -23.86
C ASN A 263 -3.69 -4.14 -23.45
N ARG A 264 -3.50 -2.89 -23.83
CA ARG A 264 -2.37 -2.09 -23.32
C ARG A 264 -2.63 -1.53 -21.92
N VAL A 265 -3.89 -1.53 -21.46
CA VAL A 265 -4.29 -1.01 -20.16
C VAL A 265 -5.08 -2.07 -19.37
N PHE A 266 -4.74 -2.20 -18.09
CA PHE A 266 -5.47 -3.05 -17.17
C PHE A 266 -5.51 -2.41 -15.78
N ALA A 267 -6.66 -2.51 -15.11
CA ALA A 267 -6.79 -2.25 -13.69
C ALA A 267 -7.51 -3.42 -13.00
N THR A 268 -7.11 -3.73 -11.77
CA THR A 268 -7.89 -4.65 -10.93
C THR A 268 -9.27 -4.06 -10.65
N PRO A 269 -10.32 -4.89 -10.48
CA PRO A 269 -11.69 -4.40 -10.25
C PRO A 269 -11.84 -3.53 -9.00
N LYS A 270 -10.97 -3.73 -8.03
CA LYS A 270 -10.81 -2.95 -6.80
C LYS A 270 -9.37 -3.08 -6.34
N LYS A 271 -8.92 -2.23 -5.39
CA LYS A 271 -7.60 -2.38 -4.77
C LYS A 271 -7.48 -3.73 -4.08
N MET A 272 -6.55 -4.57 -4.53
CA MET A 272 -6.38 -5.96 -4.11
C MET A 272 -5.01 -6.26 -3.50
N GLY A 273 -4.04 -5.36 -3.65
CA GLY A 273 -2.64 -5.63 -3.30
C GLY A 273 -2.41 -6.13 -1.86
N ALA A 274 -3.27 -5.76 -0.92
CA ALA A 274 -3.19 -6.20 0.48
C ALA A 274 -4.26 -7.25 0.85
N GLU A 275 -5.04 -7.76 -0.10
CA GLU A 275 -6.18 -8.65 0.15
C GLU A 275 -5.73 -10.13 0.15
N THR A 276 -4.74 -10.47 0.99
CA THR A 276 -4.34 -11.86 1.28
C THR A 276 -4.62 -12.21 2.73
N ALA A 277 -4.81 -13.50 3.03
CA ALA A 277 -5.02 -13.98 4.37
C ALA A 277 -3.84 -13.62 5.29
N GLU A 278 -2.64 -13.82 4.81
CA GLU A 278 -1.37 -13.54 5.52
C GLU A 278 -1.22 -12.06 5.83
N ALA A 279 -1.46 -11.18 4.87
CA ALA A 279 -1.37 -9.73 5.09
C ALA A 279 -2.37 -9.26 6.15
N ASN A 280 -3.60 -9.78 6.12
CA ASN A 280 -4.64 -9.45 7.10
C ASN A 280 -4.30 -9.97 8.50
N ILE A 281 -3.81 -11.22 8.61
CA ILE A 281 -3.36 -11.82 9.88
C ILE A 281 -2.19 -11.01 10.45
N ASN A 282 -1.13 -10.81 9.66
CA ASN A 282 0.08 -10.13 10.10
C ASN A 282 -0.21 -8.68 10.56
N ALA A 283 -1.05 -7.95 9.83
CA ALA A 283 -1.43 -6.60 10.21
C ALA A 283 -2.21 -6.54 11.53
N GLY A 284 -3.13 -7.49 11.76
CA GLY A 284 -3.87 -7.60 13.01
C GLY A 284 -2.99 -7.94 14.21
N LEU A 285 -2.12 -8.94 14.06
CA LEU A 285 -1.18 -9.34 15.12
C LEU A 285 -0.18 -8.21 15.45
N ALA A 286 0.34 -7.52 14.41
CA ALA A 286 1.22 -6.39 14.59
C ALA A 286 0.53 -5.24 15.35
N ALA A 287 -0.74 -4.96 15.04
CA ALA A 287 -1.51 -3.94 15.75
C ALA A 287 -1.67 -4.28 17.24
N ALA A 288 -1.99 -5.53 17.57
CA ALA A 288 -2.10 -5.97 18.95
C ALA A 288 -0.76 -5.87 19.70
N ASN A 289 0.34 -6.32 19.08
CA ASN A 289 1.67 -6.21 19.66
C ASN A 289 2.09 -4.75 19.90
N GLN A 290 1.79 -3.83 18.96
CA GLN A 290 2.09 -2.40 19.12
C GLN A 290 1.32 -1.79 20.29
N ILE A 291 0.06 -2.18 20.51
CA ILE A 291 -0.74 -1.74 21.66
C ILE A 291 -0.14 -2.23 22.97
N VAL A 292 0.21 -3.52 23.04
CA VAL A 292 0.86 -4.08 24.24
C VAL A 292 2.19 -3.38 24.50
N ASP A 293 3.02 -3.20 23.48
CA ASP A 293 4.31 -2.53 23.62
C ASP A 293 4.15 -1.06 24.04
N PHE A 294 3.18 -0.34 23.48
CA PHE A 294 2.87 1.02 23.88
C PHE A 294 2.49 1.13 25.37
N PHE A 295 1.64 0.24 25.87
CA PHE A 295 1.23 0.29 27.29
C PHE A 295 2.30 -0.18 28.26
N THR A 296 3.21 -1.07 27.83
CA THR A 296 4.26 -1.62 28.69
C THR A 296 5.55 -0.79 28.68
N THR A 297 5.91 -0.22 27.53
CA THR A 297 7.20 0.46 27.34
C THR A 297 7.08 1.93 26.94
N GLY A 298 5.89 2.38 26.57
CA GLY A 298 5.68 3.71 25.98
C GLY A 298 6.16 3.85 24.53
N ASN A 299 6.44 2.73 23.84
CA ASN A 299 6.95 2.75 22.46
C ASN A 299 5.96 3.38 21.49
N LYS A 300 6.44 4.38 20.73
CA LYS A 300 5.68 5.13 19.72
C LYS A 300 6.31 5.07 18.33
N ARG A 301 7.12 4.05 18.06
CA ARG A 301 7.91 3.92 16.82
C ARG A 301 7.07 4.10 15.55
N PHE A 302 5.83 3.65 15.55
CA PHE A 302 4.93 3.68 14.40
C PHE A 302 3.86 4.78 14.48
N GLN A 303 4.08 5.77 15.34
CA GLN A 303 3.17 6.91 15.47
C GLN A 303 3.14 7.74 14.18
N VAL A 304 1.93 8.03 13.69
CA VAL A 304 1.67 8.78 12.46
C VAL A 304 1.08 10.17 12.69
N ASN A 305 0.60 10.45 13.90
CA ASN A 305 0.20 11.79 14.32
C ASN A 305 1.29 12.43 15.19
N LYS A 306 1.51 13.73 15.02
CA LYS A 306 2.48 14.52 15.79
C LYS A 306 1.79 15.68 16.46
#